data_47e03c6ebb9b4ce965481094616f4e65
#
_entry.id   47e03c6ebb9b4ce965481094616f4e65
#
_cell.length_a   1.000
_cell.length_b   1.000
_cell.length_c   1.000
_cell.angle_alpha   90.00
_cell.angle_beta   90.00
_cell.angle_gamma   90.00
#
_symmetry.space_group_name_H-M   'P 1'
#
loop_
_entity.id
_entity.type
_entity.pdbx_description
1 polymer ?
#
loop_
_entity_poly.entity_id
_entity_poly.type
_entity_poly.pdbx_seq_one_letter_code
_entity_poly.pdbx_strand_id
1 'polypeptide(L)'
;AFTNSGGMGIVNPGKMLFNAVGSLVQPIFQHGVLIAGLKVAKAQQEQAFNTWQNAVLSAGSEVSNALVLYNSSEEKSQLEAKQVESLKKNVEYTKLLFNDGSSTYLEVITAQQSLLNAELAKVADDFYKMQAVVNLYYALGGGRD
;
A
#
# COMPACT_ATOMS: atom_id res chain seq x y z
N ALA A 1 62.64 -32.76 -18.59
CA ALA A 1 61.31 -32.16 -18.42
C ALA A 1 60.28 -33.29 -18.41
N PHE A 2 59.71 -33.65 -17.28
CA PHE A 2 58.58 -34.59 -17.21
C PHE A 2 57.29 -33.78 -17.19
N THR A 3 56.63 -33.70 -18.34
CA THR A 3 55.27 -33.19 -18.45
C THR A 3 54.34 -34.31 -18.03
N ASN A 4 53.70 -34.20 -16.91
CA ASN A 4 52.67 -35.13 -16.43
C ASN A 4 51.31 -34.72 -17.01
N SER A 5 50.91 -35.35 -18.11
CA SER A 5 49.53 -35.34 -18.59
C SER A 5 48.94 -36.74 -18.38
N GLY A 6 48.09 -36.87 -17.40
CA GLY A 6 47.13 -37.98 -17.24
C GLY A 6 47.69 -39.30 -16.77
N GLY A 7 47.92 -39.43 -15.49
CA GLY A 7 48.17 -40.69 -14.83
C GLY A 7 48.35 -40.45 -13.32
N MET A 8 47.96 -41.37 -12.46
CA MET A 8 48.06 -41.29 -11.00
C MET A 8 49.32 -40.55 -10.54
N GLY A 9 49.22 -39.23 -10.40
CA GLY A 9 50.33 -38.38 -9.99
C GLY A 9 50.70 -38.70 -8.58
N ILE A 10 52.02 -39.00 -8.37
CA ILE A 10 52.61 -39.10 -7.04
C ILE A 10 52.27 -37.78 -6.31
N VAL A 11 51.28 -37.84 -5.45
CA VAL A 11 50.88 -36.71 -4.61
C VAL A 11 52.04 -36.43 -3.69
N ASN A 12 52.79 -35.36 -3.96
CA ASN A 12 53.89 -34.95 -3.10
C ASN A 12 53.29 -34.45 -1.77
N PRO A 13 53.42 -35.18 -0.66
CA PRO A 13 52.81 -34.84 0.61
C PRO A 13 53.27 -33.47 1.13
N GLY A 14 54.48 -33.07 0.77
CA GLY A 14 55.01 -31.75 1.10
C GLY A 14 54.22 -30.60 0.42
N LYS A 15 53.85 -30.76 -0.86
CA LYS A 15 53.02 -29.77 -1.57
C LYS A 15 51.58 -29.70 -1.02
N MET A 16 51.02 -30.84 -0.61
CA MET A 16 49.70 -30.87 0.05
C MET A 16 49.72 -30.16 1.41
N LEU A 17 50.75 -30.43 2.22
CA LEU A 17 50.93 -29.73 3.51
C LEU A 17 51.17 -28.24 3.31
N PHE A 18 52.00 -27.82 2.34
CA PHE A 18 52.21 -26.40 2.03
C PHE A 18 50.93 -25.71 1.55
N ASN A 19 50.11 -26.33 0.71
CA ASN A 19 48.82 -25.80 0.28
C ASN A 19 47.82 -25.76 1.47
N ALA A 20 47.76 -26.79 2.29
CA ALA A 20 46.86 -26.81 3.44
C ALA A 20 47.24 -25.75 4.50
N VAL A 21 48.53 -25.60 4.80
CA VAL A 21 49.01 -24.58 5.73
C VAL A 21 48.88 -23.18 5.11
N GLY A 22 49.17 -23.01 3.83
CA GLY A 22 49.02 -21.74 3.12
C GLY A 22 47.56 -21.27 3.07
N SER A 23 46.63 -22.19 2.87
CA SER A 23 45.19 -21.87 2.86
C SER A 23 44.62 -21.50 4.23
N LEU A 24 45.23 -22.01 5.31
CA LEU A 24 44.85 -21.66 6.69
C LEU A 24 45.50 -20.35 7.17
N VAL A 25 46.73 -20.06 6.75
CA VAL A 25 47.46 -18.88 7.17
C VAL A 25 46.92 -17.61 6.48
N GLN A 26 46.50 -17.74 5.22
CA GLN A 26 45.96 -16.59 4.44
C GLN A 26 44.78 -15.87 5.10
N PRO A 27 43.76 -16.55 5.68
CA PRO A 27 42.66 -15.87 6.37
C PRO A 27 43.10 -15.13 7.66
N ILE A 28 44.13 -15.63 8.36
CA ILE A 28 44.60 -15.06 9.64
C ILE A 28 45.29 -13.71 9.42
N PHE A 29 45.96 -13.55 8.31
CA PHE A 29 46.72 -12.32 7.97
C PHE A 29 45.99 -11.32 7.09
N GLN A 30 44.66 -11.45 6.86
CA GLN A 30 43.87 -10.56 6.06
C GLN A 30 43.51 -9.20 6.74
N HIS A 31 44.39 -8.70 7.61
CA HIS A 31 44.33 -7.31 8.16
C HIS A 31 42.92 -6.86 8.60
N GLY A 32 42.16 -7.76 9.24
CA GLY A 32 40.83 -7.43 9.75
C GLY A 32 39.67 -7.43 8.71
N VAL A 33 39.93 -7.81 7.46
CA VAL A 33 38.89 -7.87 6.41
C VAL A 33 37.72 -8.79 6.80
N LEU A 34 38.02 -9.95 7.42
CA LEU A 34 36.99 -10.88 7.89
C LEU A 34 36.17 -10.29 9.04
N ILE A 35 36.80 -9.54 9.95
CA ILE A 35 36.13 -8.87 11.07
C ILE A 35 35.25 -7.72 10.51
N ALA A 36 35.79 -6.98 9.55
CA ALA A 36 35.02 -5.92 8.85
C ALA A 36 33.82 -6.54 8.10
N GLY A 37 34.02 -7.64 7.36
CA GLY A 37 32.96 -8.38 6.69
C GLY A 37 31.87 -8.85 7.63
N LEU A 38 32.24 -9.39 8.81
CA LEU A 38 31.26 -9.78 9.83
C LEU A 38 30.47 -8.58 10.37
N LYS A 39 31.11 -7.44 10.61
CA LYS A 39 30.42 -6.22 11.05
C LYS A 39 29.44 -5.71 9.99
N VAL A 40 29.86 -5.71 8.71
CA VAL A 40 28.98 -5.33 7.59
C VAL A 40 27.78 -6.28 7.50
N ALA A 41 28.01 -7.60 7.58
CA ALA A 41 26.92 -8.58 7.52
C ALA A 41 25.93 -8.41 8.70
N LYS A 42 26.41 -8.13 9.91
CA LYS A 42 25.54 -7.84 11.06
C LYS A 42 24.74 -6.55 10.87
N ALA A 43 25.36 -5.49 10.37
CA ALA A 43 24.66 -4.23 10.08
C ALA A 43 23.61 -4.40 8.97
N GLN A 44 23.90 -5.20 7.94
CA GLN A 44 22.93 -5.56 6.89
C GLN A 44 21.75 -6.38 7.43
N GLN A 45 22.02 -7.29 8.36
CA GLN A 45 20.95 -8.05 9.03
C GLN A 45 20.02 -7.13 9.83
N GLU A 46 20.58 -6.19 10.60
CA GLU A 46 19.82 -5.21 11.37
C GLU A 46 19.02 -4.28 10.43
N GLN A 47 19.63 -3.84 9.34
CA GLN A 47 18.95 -3.06 8.31
C GLN A 47 17.78 -3.81 7.68
N ALA A 48 17.98 -5.09 7.34
CA ALA A 48 16.93 -5.93 6.77
C ALA A 48 15.78 -6.15 7.76
N PHE A 49 16.09 -6.32 9.04
CA PHE A 49 15.09 -6.44 10.10
C PHE A 49 14.26 -5.15 10.26
N ASN A 50 14.93 -3.99 10.31
CA ASN A 50 14.25 -2.69 10.39
C ASN A 50 13.39 -2.42 9.15
N THR A 51 13.87 -2.81 7.96
CA THR A 51 13.09 -2.70 6.70
C THR A 51 11.83 -3.56 6.77
N TRP A 52 11.95 -4.80 7.26
CA TRP A 52 10.81 -5.67 7.45
C TRP A 52 9.80 -5.09 8.46
N GLN A 53 10.27 -4.60 9.61
CA GLN A 53 9.39 -3.95 10.59
C GLN A 53 8.64 -2.77 9.97
N ASN A 54 9.34 -1.89 9.23
CA ASN A 54 8.72 -0.75 8.56
C ASN A 54 7.67 -1.20 7.52
N ALA A 55 7.95 -2.27 6.78
CA ALA A 55 6.99 -2.80 5.81
C ALA A 55 5.71 -3.32 6.49
N VAL A 56 5.84 -4.02 7.62
CA VAL A 56 4.68 -4.51 8.40
C VAL A 56 3.86 -3.35 8.97
N LEU A 57 4.52 -2.35 9.55
CA LEU A 57 3.85 -1.18 10.10
C LEU A 57 3.15 -0.35 9.00
N SER A 58 3.80 -0.19 7.85
CA SER A 58 3.22 0.51 6.69
C SER A 58 1.99 -0.23 6.17
N ALA A 59 2.06 -1.56 6.03
CA ALA A 59 0.91 -2.37 5.61
C ALA A 59 -0.26 -2.26 6.61
N GLY A 60 0.02 -2.31 7.91
CA GLY A 60 -1.01 -2.11 8.95
C GLY A 60 -1.67 -0.72 8.88
N SER A 61 -0.86 0.32 8.65
CA SER A 61 -1.35 1.69 8.46
C SER A 61 -2.19 1.83 7.18
N GLU A 62 -1.78 1.20 6.08
CA GLU A 62 -2.51 1.21 4.81
C GLU A 62 -3.90 0.58 4.96
N VAL A 63 -3.98 -0.60 5.58
CA VAL A 63 -5.28 -1.26 5.86
C VAL A 63 -6.16 -0.41 6.77
N SER A 64 -5.59 0.17 7.84
CA SER A 64 -6.32 1.04 8.76
C SER A 64 -6.88 2.27 8.05
N ASN A 65 -6.07 2.93 7.22
CA ASN A 65 -6.50 4.10 6.46
C ASN A 65 -7.59 3.74 5.43
N ALA A 66 -7.43 2.61 4.73
CA ALA A 66 -8.43 2.14 3.77
C ALA A 66 -9.77 1.81 4.44
N LEU A 67 -9.74 1.22 5.65
CA LEU A 67 -10.94 0.93 6.42
C LEU A 67 -11.65 2.20 6.90
N VAL A 68 -10.89 3.18 7.40
CA VAL A 68 -11.45 4.48 7.79
C VAL A 68 -12.08 5.19 6.60
N LEU A 69 -11.40 5.17 5.44
CA LEU A 69 -11.92 5.76 4.21
C LEU A 69 -13.22 5.09 3.77
N TYR A 70 -13.27 3.74 3.82
CA TYR A 70 -14.48 2.99 3.49
C TYR A 70 -15.65 3.36 4.41
N ASN A 71 -15.45 3.34 5.73
CA ASN A 71 -16.49 3.65 6.70
C ASN A 71 -16.99 5.10 6.54
N SER A 72 -16.09 6.05 6.34
CA SER A 72 -16.43 7.46 6.11
C SER A 72 -17.22 7.66 4.81
N SER A 73 -16.82 6.96 3.73
CA SER A 73 -17.52 7.03 2.45
C SER A 73 -18.91 6.40 2.51
N GLU A 74 -19.07 5.32 3.27
CA GLU A 74 -20.37 4.68 3.52
C GLU A 74 -21.33 5.62 4.27
N GLU A 75 -20.84 6.21 5.36
CA GLU A 75 -21.63 7.16 6.17
C GLU A 75 -22.03 8.38 5.35
N LYS A 76 -21.09 8.93 4.55
CA LYS A 76 -21.34 10.08 3.67
C LYS A 76 -22.41 9.75 2.63
N SER A 77 -22.32 8.59 1.95
CA SER A 77 -23.32 8.14 0.97
C SER A 77 -24.72 8.04 1.57
N GLN A 78 -24.82 7.56 2.84
CA GLN A 78 -26.11 7.48 3.54
C GLN A 78 -26.68 8.86 3.90
N LEU A 79 -25.83 9.80 4.29
CA LEU A 79 -26.23 11.19 4.59
C LEU A 79 -26.70 11.92 3.33
N GLU A 80 -25.96 11.77 2.23
CA GLU A 80 -26.32 12.35 0.93
C GLU A 80 -27.67 11.80 0.41
N ALA A 81 -27.92 10.50 0.61
CA ALA A 81 -29.23 9.92 0.25
C ALA A 81 -30.39 10.57 1.02
N LYS A 82 -30.22 10.82 2.33
CA LYS A 82 -31.22 11.53 3.15
C LYS A 82 -31.37 12.99 2.73
N GLN A 83 -30.27 13.65 2.37
CA GLN A 83 -30.29 15.02 1.87
C GLN A 83 -31.09 15.13 0.58
N VAL A 84 -30.83 14.25 -0.40
CA VAL A 84 -31.57 14.19 -1.68
C VAL A 84 -33.06 13.94 -1.43
N GLU A 85 -33.42 13.03 -0.53
CA GLU A 85 -34.83 12.79 -0.17
C GLU A 85 -35.50 14.04 0.41
N SER A 86 -34.79 14.74 1.31
CA SER A 86 -35.32 15.99 1.90
C SER A 86 -35.49 17.09 0.87
N LEU A 87 -34.54 17.22 -0.06
CA LEU A 87 -34.62 18.21 -1.15
C LEU A 87 -35.71 17.87 -2.18
N LYS A 88 -35.98 16.58 -2.44
CA LYS A 88 -37.14 16.16 -3.26
C LYS A 88 -38.44 16.63 -2.64
N LYS A 89 -38.62 16.42 -1.34
CA LYS A 89 -39.80 16.92 -0.61
C LYS A 89 -39.89 18.46 -0.65
N ASN A 90 -38.75 19.15 -0.50
CA ASN A 90 -38.71 20.58 -0.59
C ASN A 90 -39.18 21.10 -1.96
N VAL A 91 -38.71 20.49 -3.06
CA VAL A 91 -39.17 20.84 -4.42
C VAL A 91 -40.67 20.60 -4.57
N GLU A 92 -41.20 19.50 -4.04
CA GLU A 92 -42.62 19.17 -4.08
C GLU A 92 -43.44 20.21 -3.32
N TYR A 93 -43.09 20.55 -2.10
CA TYR A 93 -43.78 21.58 -1.31
C TYR A 93 -43.70 22.97 -1.95
N THR A 94 -42.52 23.35 -2.45
CA THR A 94 -42.38 24.67 -3.13
C THR A 94 -43.25 24.76 -4.38
N LYS A 95 -43.40 23.65 -5.14
CA LYS A 95 -44.34 23.61 -6.29
C LYS A 95 -45.80 23.73 -5.84
N LEU A 96 -46.19 23.12 -4.75
CA LEU A 96 -47.56 23.25 -4.21
C LEU A 96 -47.82 24.70 -3.77
N LEU A 97 -46.89 25.33 -3.05
CA LEU A 97 -46.99 26.72 -2.64
C LEU A 97 -47.02 27.69 -3.83
N PHE A 98 -46.30 27.39 -4.92
CA PHE A 98 -46.35 28.15 -6.15
C PHE A 98 -47.74 28.06 -6.80
N ASN A 99 -48.33 26.89 -6.87
CA ASN A 99 -49.66 26.70 -7.43
C ASN A 99 -50.76 27.43 -6.63
N ASP A 100 -50.56 27.54 -5.30
CA ASP A 100 -51.46 28.31 -4.41
C ASP A 100 -51.19 29.81 -4.44
N GLY A 101 -50.20 30.27 -5.22
CA GLY A 101 -49.84 31.70 -5.31
C GLY A 101 -49.04 32.21 -4.10
N SER A 102 -48.61 31.35 -3.19
CA SER A 102 -47.88 31.69 -1.97
C SER A 102 -46.34 31.66 -2.12
N SER A 103 -45.81 31.23 -3.28
CA SER A 103 -44.39 31.17 -3.60
C SER A 103 -44.13 31.72 -5.00
N THR A 104 -42.90 32.11 -5.27
CA THR A 104 -42.46 32.66 -6.56
C THR A 104 -41.87 31.54 -7.46
N TYR A 105 -41.92 31.76 -8.78
CA TYR A 105 -41.26 30.86 -9.73
C TYR A 105 -39.74 30.71 -9.48
N LEU A 106 -39.11 31.79 -9.01
CA LEU A 106 -37.68 31.79 -8.65
C LEU A 106 -37.39 30.81 -7.52
N GLU A 107 -38.24 30.70 -6.50
CA GLU A 107 -38.09 29.77 -5.41
C GLU A 107 -38.17 28.32 -5.88
N VAL A 108 -39.09 28.02 -6.81
CA VAL A 108 -39.20 26.68 -7.42
C VAL A 108 -37.91 26.31 -8.18
N ILE A 109 -37.38 27.21 -8.99
CA ILE A 109 -36.15 26.98 -9.75
C ILE A 109 -34.95 26.82 -8.80
N THR A 110 -34.86 27.62 -7.74
CA THR A 110 -33.79 27.51 -6.74
C THR A 110 -33.84 26.17 -6.01
N ALA A 111 -35.05 25.72 -5.64
CA ALA A 111 -35.21 24.40 -5.00
C ALA A 111 -34.81 23.26 -5.96
N GLN A 112 -35.21 23.34 -7.24
CA GLN A 112 -34.80 22.35 -8.25
C GLN A 112 -33.30 22.34 -8.50
N GLN A 113 -32.66 23.51 -8.56
CA GLN A 113 -31.21 23.62 -8.72
C GLN A 113 -30.46 22.99 -7.51
N SER A 114 -30.96 23.25 -6.30
CA SER A 114 -30.41 22.64 -5.07
C SER A 114 -30.52 21.11 -5.09
N LEU A 115 -31.67 20.60 -5.53
CA LEU A 115 -31.86 19.15 -5.69
C LEU A 115 -30.91 18.56 -6.73
N LEU A 116 -30.80 19.19 -7.91
CA LEU A 116 -29.88 18.71 -8.95
C LEU A 116 -28.42 18.67 -8.47
N ASN A 117 -27.98 19.71 -7.76
CA ASN A 117 -26.63 19.75 -7.20
C ASN A 117 -26.39 18.63 -6.19
N ALA A 118 -27.38 18.35 -5.34
CA ALA A 118 -27.28 17.25 -4.37
C ALA A 118 -27.30 15.87 -5.06
N GLU A 119 -28.09 15.67 -6.11
CA GLU A 119 -28.10 14.44 -6.89
C GLU A 119 -26.76 14.20 -7.59
N LEU A 120 -26.14 15.25 -8.15
CA LEU A 120 -24.79 15.16 -8.74
C LEU A 120 -23.72 14.84 -7.67
N ALA A 121 -23.80 15.49 -6.51
CA ALA A 121 -22.90 15.20 -5.40
C ALA A 121 -23.03 13.75 -4.94
N LYS A 122 -24.25 13.25 -4.80
CA LYS A 122 -24.51 11.85 -4.43
C LYS A 122 -23.90 10.87 -5.42
N VAL A 123 -23.99 11.10 -6.73
CA VAL A 123 -23.36 10.22 -7.74
C VAL A 123 -21.85 10.21 -7.59
N ALA A 124 -21.23 11.37 -7.33
CA ALA A 124 -19.79 11.46 -7.09
C ALA A 124 -19.38 10.69 -5.80
N ASP A 125 -20.16 10.82 -4.74
CA ASP A 125 -19.88 10.15 -3.46
C ASP A 125 -20.10 8.63 -3.56
N ASP A 126 -21.11 8.17 -4.28
CA ASP A 126 -21.29 6.74 -4.58
C ASP A 126 -20.11 6.17 -5.38
N PHE A 127 -19.55 6.95 -6.30
CA PHE A 127 -18.32 6.57 -7.01
C PHE A 127 -17.10 6.47 -6.06
N TYR A 128 -16.92 7.47 -5.18
CA TYR A 128 -15.83 7.44 -4.18
C TYR A 128 -15.98 6.25 -3.21
N LYS A 129 -17.19 5.90 -2.83
CA LYS A 129 -17.46 4.70 -2.04
C LYS A 129 -17.00 3.43 -2.76
N MET A 130 -17.34 3.26 -4.05
CA MET A 130 -16.87 2.12 -4.85
C MET A 130 -15.34 2.08 -4.93
N GLN A 131 -14.69 3.24 -5.10
CA GLN A 131 -13.25 3.35 -5.11
C GLN A 131 -12.63 2.97 -3.75
N ALA A 132 -13.26 3.36 -2.63
CA ALA A 132 -12.83 2.98 -1.29
C ALA A 132 -12.91 1.47 -1.06
N VAL A 133 -13.94 0.78 -1.58
CA VAL A 133 -14.04 -0.68 -1.55
C VAL A 133 -12.88 -1.33 -2.31
N VAL A 134 -12.56 -0.83 -3.50
CA VAL A 134 -11.44 -1.36 -4.31
C VAL A 134 -10.10 -1.12 -3.59
N ASN A 135 -9.90 0.06 -3.02
CA ASN A 135 -8.68 0.38 -2.26
C ASN A 135 -8.53 -0.53 -1.03
N LEU A 136 -9.63 -0.79 -0.31
CA LEU A 136 -9.61 -1.72 0.82
C LEU A 136 -9.28 -3.15 0.38
N TYR A 137 -9.83 -3.59 -0.75
CA TYR A 137 -9.52 -4.90 -1.33
C TYR A 137 -8.03 -5.05 -1.65
N TYR A 138 -7.41 -4.01 -2.26
CA TYR A 138 -5.97 -4.02 -2.54
C TYR A 138 -5.12 -3.96 -1.26
N ALA A 139 -5.51 -3.15 -0.27
CA ALA A 139 -4.81 -3.04 1.00
C ALA A 139 -4.80 -4.38 1.78
N LEU A 140 -5.85 -5.18 1.63
CA LEU A 140 -5.94 -6.54 2.20
C LEU A 140 -5.17 -7.60 1.40
N GLY A 141 -4.49 -7.20 0.32
CA GLY A 141 -3.69 -8.10 -0.50
C GLY A 141 -4.43 -8.75 -1.67
N GLY A 142 -5.62 -8.31 -1.99
CA GLY A 142 -6.36 -8.78 -3.15
C GLY A 142 -5.71 -8.39 -4.48
N GLY A 143 -5.98 -9.17 -5.56
CA GLY A 143 -5.46 -8.88 -6.90
C GLY A 143 -3.99 -9.20 -7.13
N ARG A 144 -3.41 -10.10 -6.33
CA ARG A 144 -2.01 -10.57 -6.45
C ARG A 144 -1.90 -12.00 -7.01
N ASP A 145 -2.92 -12.46 -7.72
CA ASP A 145 -2.93 -13.76 -8.39
C ASP A 145 -2.11 -13.73 -9.67
#